data_50d0bf4e91cd9b8d8290ea079ae42a93
#
_entry.id   50d0bf4e91cd9b8d8290ea079ae42a93
#
_cell.length_a   1.000
_cell.length_b   1.000
_cell.length_c   1.000
_cell.angle_alpha   90.00
_cell.angle_beta   90.00
_cell.angle_gamma   90.00
#
_symmetry.space_group_name_H-M   'P 1'
#
loop_
_entity.id
_entity.type
_entity.pdbx_description
1 polymer ?
#
loop_
_entity_poly.entity_id
_entity_poly.type
_entity_poly.pdbx_seq_one_letter_code
_entity_poly.pdbx_strand_id
1 'polypeptide(L)'
;MPMHQTSITTDFLVVGGGVIGINIARGLKKRRPISKVTLIEKEASCGMHASGRNSGVLHAGFYYSPDSLKAKFTREGNAQLTAYCEEKRISLNRCGKLVVARDVTELPASHELLKRGKVNGIQLEELGEQDAKEIEPRAKTYQRALFPPPLQRLIRT
;
A
#
# COMPACT_ATOMS: atom_id res chain seq x y z
N MET A 1 -45.41 -20.15 9.57
CA MET A 1 -45.07 -20.12 8.14
C MET A 1 -43.67 -20.72 8.00
N PRO A 2 -43.44 -21.74 7.17
CA PRO A 2 -42.11 -22.26 6.95
C PRO A 2 -41.28 -21.18 6.22
N MET A 3 -40.16 -20.80 6.80
CA MET A 3 -39.17 -19.92 6.11
C MET A 3 -38.66 -20.71 4.90
N HIS A 4 -38.94 -20.22 3.69
CA HIS A 4 -38.29 -20.70 2.48
C HIS A 4 -36.78 -20.46 2.59
N GLN A 5 -36.06 -21.51 2.92
CA GLN A 5 -34.61 -21.51 2.96
C GLN A 5 -34.10 -21.51 1.52
N THR A 6 -33.82 -20.32 0.98
CA THR A 6 -33.15 -20.17 -0.33
C THR A 6 -31.71 -20.59 -0.17
N SER A 7 -31.34 -21.80 -0.61
CA SER A 7 -29.94 -22.21 -0.67
C SER A 7 -29.30 -21.61 -1.93
N ILE A 8 -28.17 -20.94 -1.74
CA ILE A 8 -27.36 -20.42 -2.84
C ILE A 8 -26.16 -21.36 -3.03
N THR A 9 -26.10 -22.02 -4.19
CA THR A 9 -24.95 -22.86 -4.55
C THR A 9 -23.85 -21.99 -5.16
N THR A 10 -22.60 -22.21 -4.77
CA THR A 10 -21.43 -21.50 -5.29
C THR A 10 -20.22 -22.42 -5.32
N ASP A 11 -19.34 -22.25 -6.31
CA ASP A 11 -18.09 -23.01 -6.40
C ASP A 11 -17.04 -22.48 -5.43
N PHE A 12 -17.05 -21.17 -5.19
CA PHE A 12 -16.14 -20.50 -4.26
C PHE A 12 -16.90 -19.49 -3.41
N LEU A 13 -16.74 -19.60 -2.10
CA LEU A 13 -17.26 -18.64 -1.15
C LEU A 13 -16.10 -17.83 -0.55
N VAL A 14 -16.13 -16.51 -0.71
CA VAL A 14 -15.19 -15.57 -0.09
C VAL A 14 -15.91 -14.83 1.02
N VAL A 15 -15.40 -14.92 2.23
CA VAL A 15 -15.96 -14.27 3.42
C VAL A 15 -15.16 -13.02 3.75
N GLY A 16 -15.83 -11.86 3.72
CA GLY A 16 -15.27 -10.54 3.99
C GLY A 16 -14.98 -9.73 2.73
N GLY A 17 -15.62 -8.57 2.62
CA GLY A 17 -15.52 -7.61 1.53
C GLY A 17 -14.41 -6.56 1.72
N GLY A 18 -13.35 -6.87 2.47
CA GLY A 18 -12.15 -6.04 2.52
C GLY A 18 -11.28 -6.18 1.26
N VAL A 19 -10.20 -5.40 1.17
CA VAL A 19 -9.29 -5.41 0.00
C VAL A 19 -8.76 -6.80 -0.34
N ILE A 20 -8.52 -7.65 0.66
CA ILE A 20 -8.03 -9.03 0.45
C ILE A 20 -9.12 -9.87 -0.19
N GLY A 21 -10.32 -9.92 0.41
CA GLY A 21 -11.43 -10.73 -0.11
C GLY A 21 -11.85 -10.31 -1.52
N ILE A 22 -11.94 -9.01 -1.78
CA ILE A 22 -12.26 -8.49 -3.12
C ILE A 22 -11.22 -8.95 -4.16
N ASN A 23 -9.92 -8.87 -3.83
CA ASN A 23 -8.88 -9.30 -4.77
C ASN A 23 -8.83 -10.82 -4.93
N ILE A 24 -9.12 -11.60 -3.89
CA ILE A 24 -9.26 -13.06 -4.01
C ILE A 24 -10.43 -13.41 -4.92
N ALA A 25 -11.61 -12.84 -4.69
CA ALA A 25 -12.79 -13.08 -5.51
C ALA A 25 -12.54 -12.71 -7.00
N ARG A 26 -11.93 -11.55 -7.22
CA ARG A 26 -11.52 -11.10 -8.57
C ARG A 26 -10.51 -12.04 -9.21
N GLY A 27 -9.50 -12.47 -8.45
CA GLY A 27 -8.47 -13.41 -8.92
C GLY A 27 -9.04 -14.79 -9.27
N LEU A 28 -9.96 -15.30 -8.45
CA LEU A 28 -10.70 -16.54 -8.71
C LEU A 28 -11.50 -16.43 -10.01
N LYS A 29 -12.27 -15.35 -10.16
CA LYS A 29 -13.08 -15.12 -11.36
C LYS A 29 -12.24 -15.00 -12.62
N LYS A 30 -11.05 -14.37 -12.55
CA LYS A 30 -10.10 -14.28 -13.67
C LYS A 30 -9.54 -15.65 -14.06
N ARG A 31 -9.19 -16.49 -13.07
CA ARG A 31 -8.59 -17.82 -13.32
C ARG A 31 -9.62 -18.90 -13.65
N ARG A 32 -10.85 -18.74 -13.18
CA ARG A 32 -11.98 -19.67 -13.35
C ARG A 32 -13.21 -18.92 -13.85
N PRO A 33 -13.22 -18.48 -15.11
CA PRO A 33 -14.28 -17.58 -15.63
C PRO A 33 -15.69 -18.15 -15.54
N ILE A 34 -15.84 -19.47 -15.68
CA ILE A 34 -17.15 -20.17 -15.64
C ILE A 34 -17.63 -20.42 -14.20
N SER A 35 -16.74 -20.41 -13.22
CA SER A 35 -17.09 -20.71 -11.83
C SER A 35 -17.93 -19.58 -11.21
N LYS A 36 -18.88 -19.98 -10.35
CA LYS A 36 -19.67 -19.07 -9.54
C LYS A 36 -18.88 -18.71 -8.29
N VAL A 37 -18.48 -17.45 -8.20
CA VAL A 37 -17.77 -16.89 -7.03
C VAL A 37 -18.74 -16.00 -6.27
N THR A 38 -19.00 -16.32 -5.00
CA THR A 38 -19.84 -15.52 -4.11
C THR A 38 -18.95 -14.86 -3.05
N LEU A 39 -19.08 -13.56 -2.90
CA LEU A 39 -18.46 -12.83 -1.80
C LEU A 39 -19.55 -12.38 -0.84
N ILE A 40 -19.37 -12.64 0.45
CA ILE A 40 -20.26 -12.17 1.50
C ILE A 40 -19.55 -11.19 2.41
N GLU A 41 -20.27 -10.13 2.79
CA GLU A 41 -19.78 -9.08 3.70
C GLU A 41 -20.86 -8.84 4.76
N LYS A 42 -20.44 -8.62 6.00
CA LYS A 42 -21.37 -8.37 7.12
C LYS A 42 -21.95 -6.96 7.10
N GLU A 43 -21.24 -6.01 6.52
CA GLU A 43 -21.68 -4.63 6.41
C GLU A 43 -22.49 -4.39 5.12
N ALA A 44 -23.16 -3.26 5.06
CA ALA A 44 -23.98 -2.87 3.89
C ALA A 44 -23.16 -2.69 2.61
N SER A 45 -21.83 -2.45 2.72
CA SER A 45 -20.93 -2.32 1.58
C SER A 45 -19.54 -2.82 1.89
N CYS A 46 -18.76 -3.10 0.82
CA CYS A 46 -17.38 -3.52 0.95
C CYS A 46 -16.48 -2.37 1.45
N GLY A 47 -15.38 -2.72 2.12
CA GLY A 47 -14.34 -1.77 2.51
C GLY A 47 -14.68 -0.86 3.70
N MET A 48 -15.75 -1.10 4.41
CA MET A 48 -16.22 -0.26 5.54
C MET A 48 -15.26 -0.19 6.73
N HIS A 49 -14.35 -1.14 6.86
CA HIS A 49 -13.35 -1.21 7.94
C HIS A 49 -11.95 -0.76 7.49
N ALA A 50 -10.90 -1.47 7.89
CA ALA A 50 -9.50 -1.11 7.66
C ALA A 50 -9.17 -0.76 6.20
N SER A 51 -9.76 -1.47 5.23
CA SER A 51 -9.53 -1.22 3.80
C SER A 51 -10.02 0.15 3.34
N GLY A 52 -11.10 0.64 3.93
CA GLY A 52 -11.63 1.98 3.66
C GLY A 52 -11.16 3.07 4.63
N ARG A 53 -10.42 2.75 5.69
CA ARG A 53 -10.03 3.67 6.77
C ARG A 53 -8.53 3.75 6.98
N ASN A 54 -7.72 3.50 5.94
CA ASN A 54 -6.27 3.63 5.98
C ASN A 54 -5.80 4.95 5.36
N SER A 55 -4.49 5.23 5.43
CA SER A 55 -3.89 6.45 4.89
C SER A 55 -3.84 6.52 3.36
N GLY A 56 -4.12 5.44 2.66
CA GLY A 56 -4.02 5.34 1.20
C GLY A 56 -2.58 5.37 0.65
N VAL A 57 -1.57 5.31 1.50
CA VAL A 57 -0.16 5.37 1.07
C VAL A 57 0.26 4.05 0.43
N LEU A 58 0.77 4.12 -0.79
CA LEU A 58 1.44 3.01 -1.45
C LEU A 58 2.90 2.95 -0.99
N HIS A 59 3.18 2.03 -0.06
CA HIS A 59 4.52 1.88 0.51
C HIS A 59 5.52 1.35 -0.52
N ALA A 60 6.74 1.90 -0.55
CA ALA A 60 7.82 1.44 -1.44
C ALA A 60 8.55 0.18 -0.94
N GLY A 61 8.49 -0.12 0.37
CA GLY A 61 9.07 -1.35 0.92
C GLY A 61 10.48 -1.22 1.49
N PHE A 62 11.12 -0.06 1.46
CA PHE A 62 12.50 0.14 1.95
C PHE A 62 12.67 0.00 3.47
N TYR A 63 11.59 0.05 4.24
CA TYR A 63 11.62 -0.16 5.69
C TYR A 63 11.86 -1.62 6.10
N TYR A 64 11.58 -2.58 5.22
CA TYR A 64 11.56 -3.99 5.56
C TYR A 64 12.90 -4.65 5.27
N SER A 65 13.19 -5.73 6.03
CA SER A 65 14.37 -6.55 5.76
C SER A 65 14.38 -7.02 4.31
N PRO A 66 15.49 -6.89 3.58
CA PRO A 66 15.55 -7.13 2.13
C PRO A 66 15.00 -8.49 1.69
N ASP A 67 15.34 -9.55 2.42
CA ASP A 67 14.97 -10.93 2.09
C ASP A 67 13.56 -11.33 2.55
N SER A 68 12.80 -10.38 3.12
CA SER A 68 11.46 -10.66 3.61
C SER A 68 10.42 -10.67 2.50
N LEU A 69 9.47 -11.60 2.58
CA LEU A 69 8.28 -11.60 1.72
C LEU A 69 7.54 -10.26 1.79
N LYS A 70 7.62 -9.56 2.93
CA LYS A 70 7.00 -8.26 3.13
C LYS A 70 7.66 -7.19 2.25
N ALA A 71 9.01 -7.16 2.15
CA ALA A 71 9.71 -6.26 1.25
C ALA A 71 9.35 -6.56 -0.22
N LYS A 72 9.41 -7.84 -0.61
CA LYS A 72 9.06 -8.31 -1.95
C LYS A 72 7.64 -7.90 -2.34
N PHE A 73 6.64 -8.32 -1.57
CA PHE A 73 5.23 -8.06 -1.92
C PHE A 73 4.85 -6.59 -1.82
N THR A 74 5.50 -5.81 -0.94
CA THR A 74 5.24 -4.36 -0.90
C THR A 74 5.77 -3.68 -2.16
N ARG A 75 6.96 -4.02 -2.63
CA ARG A 75 7.53 -3.48 -3.87
C ARG A 75 6.71 -3.90 -5.11
N GLU A 76 6.44 -5.19 -5.25
CA GLU A 76 5.67 -5.71 -6.38
C GLU A 76 4.23 -5.18 -6.37
N GLY A 77 3.61 -5.13 -5.19
CA GLY A 77 2.26 -4.61 -5.01
C GLY A 77 2.16 -3.11 -5.30
N ASN A 78 3.17 -2.33 -4.94
CA ASN A 78 3.26 -0.91 -5.29
C ASN A 78 3.24 -0.74 -6.82
N ALA A 79 4.11 -1.44 -7.54
CA ALA A 79 4.18 -1.37 -9.00
C ALA A 79 2.86 -1.80 -9.66
N GLN A 80 2.29 -2.93 -9.23
CA GLN A 80 1.03 -3.46 -9.79
C GLN A 80 -0.16 -2.55 -9.51
N LEU A 81 -0.26 -2.01 -8.29
CA LEU A 81 -1.37 -1.14 -7.92
C LEU A 81 -1.26 0.22 -8.60
N THR A 82 -0.05 0.73 -8.78
CA THR A 82 0.21 1.94 -9.58
C THR A 82 -0.28 1.76 -11.01
N ALA A 83 0.17 0.71 -11.70
CA ALA A 83 -0.25 0.41 -13.06
C ALA A 83 -1.77 0.22 -13.16
N TYR A 84 -2.38 -0.46 -12.18
CA TYR A 84 -3.84 -0.62 -12.12
C TYR A 84 -4.57 0.72 -11.98
N CYS A 85 -4.08 1.60 -11.11
CA CYS A 85 -4.69 2.93 -10.92
C CYS A 85 -4.59 3.78 -12.19
N GLU A 86 -3.45 3.72 -12.89
CA GLU A 86 -3.27 4.40 -14.17
C GLU A 86 -4.20 3.86 -15.23
N GLU A 87 -4.28 2.54 -15.40
CA GLU A 87 -5.21 1.87 -16.33
C GLU A 87 -6.67 2.27 -16.06
N LYS A 88 -7.05 2.33 -14.79
CA LYS A 88 -8.43 2.64 -14.38
C LYS A 88 -8.69 4.14 -14.17
N ARG A 89 -7.72 5.01 -14.45
CA ARG A 89 -7.78 6.45 -14.26
C ARG A 89 -8.15 6.85 -12.82
N ILE A 90 -7.66 6.05 -11.83
CA ILE A 90 -7.80 6.36 -10.42
C ILE A 90 -6.69 7.35 -10.06
N SER A 91 -7.07 8.48 -9.48
CA SER A 91 -6.13 9.54 -9.15
C SER A 91 -5.09 9.10 -8.13
N LEU A 92 -3.81 9.31 -8.46
CA LEU A 92 -2.64 9.09 -7.62
C LEU A 92 -1.96 10.41 -7.32
N ASN A 93 -1.78 10.73 -6.05
CA ASN A 93 -0.91 11.84 -5.66
C ASN A 93 0.52 11.33 -5.48
N ARG A 94 1.45 11.82 -6.31
CA ARG A 94 2.87 11.46 -6.30
C ARG A 94 3.68 12.41 -5.41
N CYS A 95 3.20 12.63 -4.19
CA CYS A 95 3.78 13.61 -3.26
C CYS A 95 5.11 13.18 -2.63
N GLY A 96 5.57 11.93 -2.84
CA GLY A 96 6.73 11.41 -2.14
C GLY A 96 6.48 11.16 -0.65
N LYS A 97 7.56 10.93 0.09
CA LYS A 97 7.55 10.78 1.54
C LYS A 97 8.88 11.25 2.10
N LEU A 98 8.86 12.25 2.94
CA LEU A 98 10.04 12.67 3.68
C LEU A 98 10.19 11.84 4.96
N VAL A 99 11.37 11.24 5.17
CA VAL A 99 11.74 10.55 6.40
C VAL A 99 12.80 11.40 7.09
N VAL A 100 12.47 11.91 8.26
CA VAL A 100 13.33 12.84 9.01
C VAL A 100 14.00 12.13 10.19
N ALA A 101 15.21 12.57 10.55
CA ALA A 101 15.81 12.27 11.84
C ALA A 101 15.49 13.43 12.80
N ARG A 102 14.95 13.16 13.98
CA ARG A 102 14.60 14.19 14.96
C ARG A 102 15.81 14.72 15.74
N ASP A 103 16.79 13.83 15.94
CA ASP A 103 18.00 14.11 16.69
C ASP A 103 19.15 13.15 16.30
N VAL A 104 20.31 13.30 16.95
CA VAL A 104 21.50 12.50 16.68
C VAL A 104 21.28 10.99 16.88
N THR A 105 20.37 10.58 17.77
CA THR A 105 20.13 9.16 18.07
C THR A 105 19.42 8.43 16.94
N GLU A 106 18.74 9.14 16.05
CA GLU A 106 18.03 8.59 14.90
C GLU A 106 18.91 8.51 13.62
N LEU A 107 20.09 9.11 13.62
CA LEU A 107 21.01 9.06 12.46
C LEU A 107 21.43 7.63 12.08
N PRO A 108 21.78 6.73 13.03
CA PRO A 108 22.08 5.33 12.68
C PRO A 108 20.93 4.62 11.98
N ALA A 109 19.69 4.87 12.41
CA ALA A 109 18.49 4.32 11.79
C ALA A 109 18.32 4.81 10.34
N SER A 110 18.60 6.09 10.07
CA SER A 110 18.60 6.65 8.72
C SER A 110 19.61 5.97 7.80
N HIS A 111 20.83 5.72 8.29
CA HIS A 111 21.85 4.97 7.54
C HIS A 111 21.42 3.55 7.22
N GLU A 112 20.79 2.89 8.19
CA GLU A 112 20.27 1.53 7.98
C GLU A 112 19.17 1.52 6.92
N LEU A 113 18.30 2.52 6.90
CA LEU A 113 17.26 2.65 5.87
C LEU A 113 17.85 2.87 4.48
N LEU A 114 18.92 3.66 4.35
CA LEU A 114 19.66 3.81 3.09
C LEU A 114 20.19 2.48 2.57
N LYS A 115 20.85 1.69 3.45
CA LYS A 115 21.34 0.35 3.11
C LYS A 115 20.21 -0.57 2.65
N ARG A 116 19.12 -0.62 3.40
CA ARG A 116 17.95 -1.43 3.05
C ARG A 116 17.31 -0.97 1.74
N GLY A 117 17.18 0.33 1.54
CA GLY A 117 16.68 0.89 0.28
C GLY A 117 17.50 0.37 -0.90
N LYS A 118 18.84 0.49 -0.84
CA LYS A 118 19.75 0.02 -1.88
C LYS A 118 19.58 -1.47 -2.17
N VAL A 119 19.55 -2.32 -1.14
CA VAL A 119 19.38 -3.78 -1.30
C VAL A 119 17.99 -4.13 -1.84
N ASN A 120 16.96 -3.39 -1.44
CA ASN A 120 15.59 -3.56 -1.94
C ASN A 120 15.38 -2.97 -3.35
N GLY A 121 16.42 -2.41 -3.98
CA GLY A 121 16.33 -1.80 -5.30
C GLY A 121 15.54 -0.48 -5.32
N ILE A 122 15.48 0.21 -4.18
CA ILE A 122 14.79 1.49 -4.02
C ILE A 122 15.85 2.56 -3.79
N GLN A 123 15.94 3.51 -4.71
CA GLN A 123 16.81 4.67 -4.56
C GLN A 123 16.22 5.60 -3.50
N LEU A 124 16.99 5.85 -2.45
CA LEU A 124 16.69 6.86 -1.44
C LEU A 124 17.66 8.02 -1.64
N GLU A 125 17.14 9.21 -1.81
CA GLU A 125 17.93 10.44 -1.84
C GLU A 125 18.17 10.91 -0.41
N GLU A 126 19.42 11.23 -0.12
CA GLU A 126 19.80 11.84 1.16
C GLU A 126 19.78 13.36 0.99
N LEU A 127 19.00 14.03 1.82
CA LEU A 127 18.76 15.46 1.80
C LEU A 127 19.31 16.12 3.06
N GLY A 128 19.82 17.33 2.92
CA GLY A 128 20.14 18.21 4.03
C GLY A 128 18.89 18.84 4.67
N GLU A 129 19.11 19.60 5.75
CA GLU A 129 18.02 20.30 6.45
C GLU A 129 17.32 21.32 5.55
N GLN A 130 18.08 22.01 4.71
CA GLN A 130 17.55 23.04 3.80
C GLN A 130 16.73 22.41 2.69
N ASP A 131 17.24 21.35 2.05
CA ASP A 131 16.54 20.64 0.97
C ASP A 131 15.24 20.02 1.49
N ALA A 132 15.28 19.48 2.71
CA ALA A 132 14.07 18.93 3.36
C ALA A 132 12.99 20.00 3.58
N LYS A 133 13.37 21.24 3.93
CA LYS A 133 12.45 22.37 4.08
C LYS A 133 11.91 22.87 2.75
N GLU A 134 12.65 22.74 1.66
CA GLU A 134 12.15 23.10 0.32
C GLU A 134 11.04 22.14 -0.12
N ILE A 135 11.14 20.87 0.24
CA ILE A 135 10.11 19.87 -0.05
C ILE A 135 8.88 20.04 0.87
N GLU A 136 9.10 20.23 2.16
CA GLU A 136 8.04 20.44 3.16
C GLU A 136 8.49 21.52 4.15
N PRO A 137 8.01 22.76 3.99
CA PRO A 137 8.46 23.90 4.82
C PRO A 137 8.30 23.71 6.32
N ARG A 138 7.38 22.85 6.75
CA ARG A 138 7.14 22.52 8.15
C ARG A 138 8.01 21.37 8.67
N ALA A 139 8.75 20.69 7.79
CA ALA A 139 9.63 19.61 8.20
C ALA A 139 10.76 20.13 9.10
N LYS A 140 11.03 19.40 10.17
CA LYS A 140 12.19 19.58 11.03
C LYS A 140 12.99 18.29 10.98
N THR A 141 14.23 18.37 10.55
CA THR A 141 15.15 17.24 10.55
C THR A 141 16.47 17.66 11.17
N TYR A 142 17.17 16.71 11.78
CA TYR A 142 18.51 16.88 12.30
C TYR A 142 19.50 16.36 11.29
N GLN A 143 20.31 17.26 10.72
CA GLN A 143 21.36 17.03 9.72
C GLN A 143 20.89 16.43 8.40
N ARG A 144 20.01 15.41 8.40
CA ARG A 144 19.58 14.72 7.19
C ARG A 144 18.14 14.26 7.20
N ALA A 145 17.60 14.16 6.01
CA ALA A 145 16.35 13.45 5.72
C ALA A 145 16.55 12.48 4.58
N LEU A 146 15.65 11.52 4.43
CA LEU A 146 15.63 10.61 3.29
C LEU A 146 14.35 10.85 2.49
N PHE A 147 14.53 10.93 1.18
CA PHE A 147 13.43 11.08 0.26
C PHE A 147 13.46 9.94 -0.75
N PRO A 148 12.55 8.96 -0.66
CA PRO A 148 12.36 7.97 -1.70
C PRO A 148 11.78 8.64 -2.94
N PRO A 149 12.06 8.12 -4.15
CA PRO A 149 11.40 8.58 -5.36
C PRO A 149 9.89 8.52 -5.17
N PRO A 150 9.10 9.27 -5.93
CA PRO A 150 7.74 9.67 -5.57
C PRO A 150 6.87 8.49 -5.14
N LEU A 151 6.69 8.36 -3.83
CA LEU A 151 5.67 7.51 -3.25
C LEU A 151 4.31 8.07 -3.63
N GLN A 152 3.42 7.20 -3.97
CA GLN A 152 2.11 7.56 -4.45
C GLN A 152 1.07 7.41 -3.33
N ARG A 153 0.12 8.31 -3.31
CA ARG A 153 -1.04 8.26 -2.44
C ARG A 153 -2.30 8.21 -3.27
N LEU A 154 -3.15 7.24 -2.99
CA LEU A 154 -4.50 7.19 -3.56
C LEU A 154 -5.31 8.39 -3.06
N ILE A 155 -5.85 9.17 -3.98
CA ILE A 155 -6.80 10.23 -3.64
C ILE A 155 -8.17 9.57 -3.55
N ARG A 156 -8.81 9.72 -2.39
CA ARG A 156 -10.22 9.36 -2.23
C ARG A 156 -11.05 10.47 -2.87
N THR A 157 -11.83 10.11 -3.83
CA THR A 157 -12.94 10.93 -4.34
C THR A 157 -14.18 10.69 -3.51
#